data_4234045afdeddb3b1e6fec4b95d48e66
#
_entry.id   4234045afdeddb3b1e6fec4b95d48e66
#
_cell.length_a   1.000
_cell.length_b   1.000
_cell.length_c   1.000
_cell.angle_alpha   90.00
_cell.angle_beta   90.00
_cell.angle_gamma   90.00
#
_symmetry.space_group_name_H-M   'P 1'
#
loop_
_entity.id
_entity.type
_entity.pdbx_description
1 polymer ?
#
loop_
_entity_poly.entity_id
_entity_poly.type
_entity_poly.pdbx_seq_one_letter_code
_entity_poly.pdbx_strand_id
1 'polypeptide(L)'
;MAKTHAQLSETHILGPETRQWVVRAGTTDPRAWLQEVPVCPALALHQIAHVGVCHAVAPYRVVRMKQSGTYFLACFGGRGRLLVEGRWQVCAAGTACLLPPHILNAFYAEPGAPWKFVWVRYEQPTNQRPIAGASSPVLARFAPDPVQHATLGLYHEAKGAAVPAEMQRWADLIHAYVLRFARPWQVEDRLWLVWESVAAHLDEEWTLERLAGLAHMSTEHLRRLCRRELGRSPMHQVIFLRMRRAAELLSTTNDKVETIASAVGYQNPFVFSNTFKKWTGWRPSEFPGRAKEK
;
A
#
# COMPACT_ATOMS: atom_id res chain seq x y z
N MET A 1 -25.70 16.91 13.55
CA MET A 1 -24.27 17.33 13.50
C MET A 1 -23.64 16.64 12.30
N ALA A 2 -23.44 17.36 11.22
CA ALA A 2 -22.81 16.85 10.01
C ALA A 2 -21.31 16.64 10.29
N LYS A 3 -20.84 15.39 10.25
CA LYS A 3 -19.41 15.09 10.24
C LYS A 3 -18.84 15.58 8.93
N THR A 4 -18.14 16.70 8.97
CA THR A 4 -17.34 17.24 7.86
C THR A 4 -16.28 16.17 7.51
N HIS A 5 -16.52 15.40 6.46
CA HIS A 5 -15.52 14.50 5.92
C HIS A 5 -14.41 15.35 5.31
N ALA A 6 -13.29 15.47 6.02
CA ALA A 6 -12.09 16.13 5.52
C ALA A 6 -11.69 15.50 4.18
N GLN A 7 -11.56 16.32 3.17
CA GLN A 7 -11.16 15.96 1.83
C GLN A 7 -9.77 15.29 1.89
N LEU A 8 -9.65 14.03 1.50
CA LEU A 8 -8.36 13.34 1.39
C LEU A 8 -7.68 13.81 0.10
N SER A 9 -6.77 14.74 0.21
CA SER A 9 -5.77 15.06 -0.82
C SER A 9 -4.46 14.35 -0.51
N GLU A 10 -3.53 14.25 -1.47
CA GLU A 10 -2.16 13.83 -1.14
C GLU A 10 -1.64 14.70 0.00
N THR A 11 -1.37 14.07 1.12
CA THR A 11 -1.05 14.76 2.37
C THR A 11 0.06 14.03 3.08
N HIS A 12 1.06 14.78 3.53
CA HIS A 12 2.12 14.27 4.38
C HIS A 12 2.32 15.24 5.54
N ILE A 13 1.53 15.09 6.59
CA ILE A 13 1.66 15.89 7.81
C ILE A 13 2.46 15.06 8.81
N LEU A 14 3.65 15.53 9.17
CA LEU A 14 4.49 14.88 10.19
C LEU A 14 4.06 15.27 11.61
N GLY A 15 3.70 16.53 11.80
CA GLY A 15 3.47 17.10 13.14
C GLY A 15 4.80 17.45 13.85
N PRO A 16 4.80 18.48 14.70
CA PRO A 16 6.03 19.01 15.30
C PRO A 16 6.68 18.07 16.33
N GLU A 17 5.90 17.21 16.98
CA GLU A 17 6.38 16.27 18.00
C GLU A 17 6.77 14.91 17.43
N THR A 18 6.54 14.66 16.14
CA THR A 18 6.92 13.41 15.48
C THR A 18 8.43 13.31 15.33
N ARG A 19 9.00 12.17 15.74
CA ARG A 19 10.43 11.89 15.60
C ARG A 19 10.64 10.74 14.64
N GLN A 20 11.67 10.86 13.77
CA GLN A 20 11.98 9.86 12.77
C GLN A 20 13.48 9.59 12.68
N TRP A 21 13.85 8.34 12.48
CA TRP A 21 15.20 7.86 12.20
C TRP A 21 15.15 7.17 10.84
N VAL A 22 15.67 7.84 9.81
CA VAL A 22 15.48 7.43 8.41
C VAL A 22 16.82 7.21 7.74
N VAL A 23 16.88 6.19 6.87
CA VAL A 23 17.99 5.94 5.94
C VAL A 23 17.40 5.79 4.54
N ARG A 24 18.03 6.44 3.54
CA ARG A 24 17.62 6.37 2.14
C ARG A 24 18.66 5.64 1.27
N ALA A 25 18.21 5.08 0.14
CA ALA A 25 19.10 4.38 -0.79
C ALA A 25 20.00 5.33 -1.59
N GLY A 26 19.49 6.50 -1.95
CA GLY A 26 20.21 7.48 -2.80
C GLY A 26 19.74 8.90 -2.55
N THR A 27 20.33 9.85 -3.28
CA THR A 27 20.12 11.28 -3.12
C THR A 27 19.11 11.90 -4.09
N THR A 28 18.55 11.10 -5.00
CA THR A 28 17.69 11.57 -6.09
C THR A 28 16.28 11.97 -5.66
N ASP A 29 15.82 11.54 -4.47
CA ASP A 29 14.49 11.88 -3.97
C ASP A 29 14.44 13.34 -3.50
N PRO A 30 13.63 14.23 -4.12
CA PRO A 30 13.63 15.66 -3.86
C PRO A 30 12.88 16.08 -2.59
N ARG A 31 12.26 15.15 -1.88
CA ARG A 31 11.44 15.47 -0.69
C ARG A 31 12.31 16.08 0.42
N ALA A 32 11.93 17.26 0.92
CA ALA A 32 12.70 18.02 1.88
C ALA A 32 13.10 17.22 3.14
N TRP A 33 12.20 16.40 3.67
CA TRP A 33 12.43 15.59 4.87
C TRP A 33 13.43 14.43 4.66
N LEU A 34 13.83 14.15 3.41
CA LEU A 34 14.86 13.16 3.06
C LEU A 34 16.22 13.79 2.77
N GLN A 35 16.33 15.11 2.65
CA GLN A 35 17.57 15.74 2.18
C GLN A 35 18.77 15.53 3.12
N GLU A 36 18.52 15.54 4.43
CA GLU A 36 19.58 15.49 5.46
C GLU A 36 19.70 14.10 6.12
N VAL A 37 19.01 13.06 5.59
CA VAL A 37 19.10 11.73 6.20
C VAL A 37 20.28 10.93 5.64
N PRO A 38 20.87 9.99 6.43
CA PRO A 38 21.95 9.13 5.98
C PRO A 38 21.60 8.33 4.73
N VAL A 39 22.63 8.03 3.93
CA VAL A 39 22.50 7.27 2.67
C VAL A 39 23.12 5.89 2.84
N CYS A 40 22.40 4.85 2.42
CA CYS A 40 22.86 3.48 2.33
C CYS A 40 22.55 2.92 0.94
N PRO A 41 23.51 2.92 0.00
CA PRO A 41 23.29 2.41 -1.36
C PRO A 41 22.86 0.94 -1.43
N ALA A 42 23.23 0.13 -0.42
CA ALA A 42 22.86 -1.27 -0.33
C ALA A 42 21.34 -1.51 -0.30
N LEU A 43 20.56 -0.54 0.18
CA LEU A 43 19.09 -0.61 0.13
C LEU A 43 18.54 -0.76 -1.29
N ALA A 44 19.22 -0.14 -2.28
CA ALA A 44 18.80 -0.21 -3.68
C ALA A 44 18.89 -1.62 -4.27
N LEU A 45 19.78 -2.48 -3.77
CA LEU A 45 19.90 -3.89 -4.19
C LEU A 45 18.61 -4.68 -3.92
N HIS A 46 17.84 -4.25 -2.91
CA HIS A 46 16.55 -4.80 -2.57
C HIS A 46 15.38 -3.95 -3.05
N GLN A 47 15.62 -2.95 -3.91
CA GLN A 47 14.59 -2.00 -4.36
C GLN A 47 13.96 -1.21 -3.20
N ILE A 48 14.66 -1.04 -2.10
CA ILE A 48 14.23 -0.22 -0.97
C ILE A 48 14.66 1.23 -1.22
N ALA A 49 13.70 2.14 -1.36
CA ALA A 49 13.98 3.56 -1.53
C ALA A 49 14.41 4.23 -0.22
N HIS A 50 13.72 3.92 0.85
CA HIS A 50 14.06 4.36 2.21
C HIS A 50 13.40 3.47 3.27
N VAL A 51 14.00 3.46 4.44
CA VAL A 51 13.54 2.74 5.62
C VAL A 51 13.66 3.65 6.83
N GLY A 52 12.82 3.44 7.85
CA GLY A 52 12.95 4.23 9.07
C GLY A 52 12.08 3.75 10.21
N VAL A 53 12.34 4.32 11.38
CA VAL A 53 11.55 4.19 12.59
C VAL A 53 10.86 5.53 12.85
N CYS A 54 9.58 5.49 13.25
CA CYS A 54 8.77 6.67 13.55
C CYS A 54 8.12 6.57 14.92
N HIS A 55 8.20 7.66 15.65
CA HIS A 55 7.34 7.93 16.82
C HIS A 55 6.39 9.05 16.40
N ALA A 56 5.27 8.64 15.79
CA ALA A 56 4.29 9.56 15.22
C ALA A 56 3.35 10.09 16.32
N VAL A 57 3.20 11.39 16.38
CA VAL A 57 2.26 12.07 17.28
C VAL A 57 1.25 12.86 16.44
N ALA A 58 -0.03 12.86 16.85
CA ALA A 58 -1.04 13.66 16.17
C ALA A 58 -0.61 15.15 16.11
N PRO A 59 -0.75 15.81 14.95
CA PRO A 59 -1.62 15.48 13.82
C PRO A 59 -0.96 14.63 12.69
N TYR A 60 -0.02 13.74 13.01
CA TYR A 60 0.61 12.88 12.00
C TYR A 60 -0.41 12.21 11.10
N ARG A 61 -0.32 12.46 9.79
CA ARG A 61 -1.22 11.88 8.78
C ARG A 61 -0.51 11.75 7.44
N VAL A 62 -0.70 10.62 6.81
CA VAL A 62 -0.20 10.35 5.46
C VAL A 62 -1.35 9.88 4.58
N VAL A 63 -1.49 10.48 3.41
CA VAL A 63 -2.39 10.06 2.33
C VAL A 63 -1.60 10.05 1.05
N ARG A 64 -1.60 8.94 0.34
CA ARG A 64 -0.91 8.77 -0.95
C ARG A 64 -1.86 8.14 -1.95
N MET A 65 -2.09 8.84 -3.05
CA MET A 65 -3.01 8.41 -4.11
C MET A 65 -2.36 7.44 -5.10
N LYS A 66 -1.05 7.60 -5.36
CA LYS A 66 -0.31 6.89 -6.40
C LYS A 66 1.10 6.54 -5.95
N GLN A 67 1.22 5.72 -4.94
CA GLN A 67 2.54 5.27 -4.52
C GLN A 67 3.07 4.20 -5.49
N SER A 68 4.23 4.44 -6.11
CA SER A 68 5.00 3.39 -6.80
C SER A 68 5.61 2.45 -5.74
N GLY A 69 5.51 1.14 -5.94
CA GLY A 69 6.08 0.14 -5.04
C GLY A 69 5.35 -0.06 -3.71
N THR A 70 5.75 -1.10 -3.02
CA THR A 70 5.16 -1.56 -1.76
C THR A 70 5.60 -0.70 -0.57
N TYR A 71 4.71 -0.48 0.38
CA TYR A 71 5.02 0.09 1.68
C TYR A 71 4.71 -0.92 2.79
N PHE A 72 5.72 -1.30 3.54
CA PHE A 72 5.60 -2.12 4.74
C PHE A 72 5.62 -1.22 5.97
N LEU A 73 4.77 -1.50 6.95
CA LEU A 73 4.75 -0.83 8.26
C LEU A 73 4.51 -1.87 9.35
N ALA A 74 5.33 -1.87 10.40
CA ALA A 74 5.11 -2.73 11.57
C ALA A 74 5.09 -1.90 12.86
N CYS A 75 4.01 -2.03 13.63
CA CYS A 75 3.77 -1.29 14.85
C CYS A 75 4.39 -2.00 16.05
N PHE A 76 5.25 -1.30 16.81
CA PHE A 76 5.87 -1.81 18.03
C PHE A 76 5.41 -1.06 19.29
N GLY A 77 4.59 -0.01 19.16
CA GLY A 77 4.05 0.70 20.33
C GLY A 77 2.93 1.67 19.98
N GLY A 78 2.01 1.86 20.90
CA GLY A 78 0.84 2.70 20.67
C GLY A 78 -0.09 2.14 19.59
N ARG A 79 -0.83 3.03 18.92
CA ARG A 79 -1.76 2.66 17.85
C ARG A 79 -2.01 3.80 16.88
N GLY A 80 -2.26 3.45 15.62
CA GLY A 80 -2.73 4.35 14.58
C GLY A 80 -3.89 3.74 13.81
N ARG A 81 -4.39 4.46 12.83
CA ARG A 81 -5.45 4.01 11.92
C ARG A 81 -4.92 3.88 10.51
N LEU A 82 -5.36 2.83 9.87
CA LEU A 82 -5.02 2.47 8.50
C LEU A 82 -6.30 2.30 7.69
N LEU A 83 -6.36 2.89 6.50
CA LEU A 83 -7.48 2.70 5.59
C LEU A 83 -7.31 1.38 4.82
N VAL A 84 -8.19 0.42 5.09
CA VAL A 84 -8.25 -0.87 4.41
C VAL A 84 -9.63 -1.04 3.80
N GLU A 85 -9.71 -1.12 2.47
CA GLU A 85 -10.96 -1.31 1.74
C GLU A 85 -12.08 -0.33 2.16
N GLY A 86 -11.74 0.95 2.26
CA GLY A 86 -12.69 2.01 2.65
C GLY A 86 -13.06 2.07 4.14
N ARG A 87 -12.41 1.26 4.98
CA ARG A 87 -12.65 1.24 6.43
C ARG A 87 -11.38 1.53 7.20
N TRP A 88 -11.49 2.37 8.23
CA TRP A 88 -10.38 2.65 9.14
C TRP A 88 -10.21 1.50 10.14
N GLN A 89 -9.10 0.78 10.03
CA GLN A 89 -8.72 -0.30 10.94
C GLN A 89 -7.62 0.15 11.90
N VAL A 90 -7.58 -0.44 13.08
CA VAL A 90 -6.55 -0.17 14.09
C VAL A 90 -5.29 -0.94 13.74
N CYS A 91 -4.16 -0.23 13.64
CA CYS A 91 -2.82 -0.81 13.59
C CYS A 91 -2.16 -0.59 14.96
N ALA A 92 -2.15 -1.61 15.78
CA ALA A 92 -1.62 -1.59 17.15
C ALA A 92 -0.29 -2.36 17.27
N ALA A 93 0.38 -2.22 18.40
CA ALA A 93 1.60 -2.98 18.71
C ALA A 93 1.42 -4.48 18.45
N GLY A 94 2.40 -5.11 17.82
CA GLY A 94 2.35 -6.54 17.44
C GLY A 94 1.61 -6.80 16.12
N THR A 95 1.28 -5.75 15.33
CA THR A 95 0.70 -5.88 13.99
C THR A 95 1.59 -5.22 12.94
N ALA A 96 1.52 -5.74 11.72
CA ALA A 96 2.13 -5.11 10.56
C ALA A 96 1.14 -5.03 9.40
N CYS A 97 1.41 -4.11 8.47
CA CYS A 97 0.66 -4.01 7.23
C CYS A 97 1.57 -3.96 6.01
N LEU A 98 1.06 -4.48 4.90
CA LEU A 98 1.57 -4.25 3.56
C LEU A 98 0.57 -3.38 2.82
N LEU A 99 1.07 -2.28 2.26
CA LEU A 99 0.31 -1.38 1.40
C LEU A 99 0.82 -1.60 -0.04
N PRO A 100 0.02 -2.20 -0.90
CA PRO A 100 0.41 -2.46 -2.29
C PRO A 100 0.63 -1.18 -3.09
N PRO A 101 1.40 -1.25 -4.21
CA PRO A 101 1.57 -0.12 -5.10
C PRO A 101 0.27 0.28 -5.79
N HIS A 102 0.22 1.52 -6.28
CA HIS A 102 -0.84 2.07 -7.13
C HIS A 102 -2.26 2.03 -6.55
N ILE A 103 -2.38 1.97 -5.21
CA ILE A 103 -3.66 2.09 -4.51
C ILE A 103 -3.64 3.27 -3.54
N LEU A 104 -4.84 3.74 -3.17
CA LEU A 104 -4.98 4.73 -2.11
C LEU A 104 -4.46 4.16 -0.78
N ASN A 105 -3.43 4.79 -0.24
CA ASN A 105 -2.87 4.50 1.07
C ASN A 105 -3.13 5.68 2.00
N ALA A 106 -3.81 5.44 3.11
CA ALA A 106 -4.05 6.47 4.12
C ALA A 106 -3.88 5.90 5.53
N PHE A 107 -3.16 6.64 6.36
CA PHE A 107 -2.97 6.29 7.77
C PHE A 107 -2.67 7.53 8.61
N TYR A 108 -2.98 7.46 9.91
CA TYR A 108 -2.74 8.56 10.85
C TYR A 108 -2.53 8.04 12.28
N ALA A 109 -1.85 8.85 13.10
CA ALA A 109 -1.72 8.60 14.53
C ALA A 109 -2.99 9.06 15.27
N GLU A 110 -3.53 8.23 16.16
CA GLU A 110 -4.62 8.64 17.05
C GLU A 110 -4.10 9.63 18.11
N PRO A 111 -4.92 10.61 18.52
CA PRO A 111 -4.56 11.46 19.66
C PRO A 111 -4.35 10.66 20.95
N GLY A 112 -3.47 11.13 21.82
CA GLY A 112 -3.29 10.64 23.19
C GLY A 112 -1.98 9.90 23.45
N ALA A 113 -1.49 9.07 22.53
CA ALA A 113 -0.21 8.38 22.72
C ALA A 113 0.56 8.28 21.39
N PRO A 114 1.90 8.32 21.42
CA PRO A 114 2.68 8.15 20.18
C PRO A 114 2.42 6.79 19.55
N TRP A 115 2.16 6.79 18.25
CA TRP A 115 2.14 5.59 17.45
C TRP A 115 3.55 5.28 16.95
N LYS A 116 4.13 4.19 17.44
CA LYS A 116 5.51 3.81 17.17
C LYS A 116 5.55 2.66 16.17
N PHE A 117 6.22 2.89 15.04
CA PHE A 117 6.32 1.89 13.99
C PHE A 117 7.65 1.99 13.23
N VAL A 118 8.05 0.88 12.64
CA VAL A 118 9.09 0.81 11.62
C VAL A 118 8.43 0.71 10.24
N TRP A 119 9.03 1.34 9.23
CA TRP A 119 8.55 1.22 7.85
C TRP A 119 9.68 0.92 6.88
N VAL A 120 9.31 0.27 5.77
CA VAL A 120 10.18 0.02 4.61
C VAL A 120 9.41 0.40 3.35
N ARG A 121 9.96 1.32 2.58
CA ARG A 121 9.40 1.79 1.32
C ARG A 121 10.17 1.17 0.17
N TYR A 122 9.49 0.32 -0.58
CA TYR A 122 10.02 -0.23 -1.83
C TYR A 122 9.68 0.69 -3.00
N GLU A 123 10.59 0.75 -3.97
CA GLU A 123 10.35 1.36 -5.26
C GLU A 123 10.59 0.31 -6.33
N GLN A 124 9.51 -0.10 -6.99
CA GLN A 124 9.53 -1.24 -7.89
C GLN A 124 9.07 -0.80 -9.28
N PRO A 125 9.82 -1.17 -10.34
CA PRO A 125 9.37 -0.97 -11.72
C PRO A 125 8.00 -1.62 -11.95
N THR A 126 7.19 -1.01 -12.80
CA THR A 126 5.83 -1.50 -13.11
C THR A 126 5.80 -2.88 -13.75
N ASN A 127 6.91 -3.31 -14.38
CA ASN A 127 7.07 -4.61 -14.99
C ASN A 127 7.60 -5.71 -14.05
N GLN A 128 7.81 -5.38 -12.78
CA GLN A 128 8.25 -6.35 -11.78
C GLN A 128 7.13 -6.65 -10.78
N ARG A 129 7.09 -7.91 -10.34
CA ARG A 129 6.14 -8.36 -9.32
C ARG A 129 6.37 -7.60 -8.01
N PRO A 130 5.35 -6.93 -7.47
CA PRO A 130 5.50 -6.23 -6.20
C PRO A 130 5.72 -7.21 -5.04
N ILE A 131 6.45 -6.78 -4.02
CA ILE A 131 6.66 -7.57 -2.78
C ILE A 131 5.33 -7.87 -2.10
N ALA A 132 4.41 -6.89 -2.06
CA ALA A 132 3.02 -7.14 -1.71
C ALA A 132 2.33 -7.75 -2.92
N GLY A 133 2.28 -9.06 -3.00
CA GLY A 133 1.47 -9.77 -3.99
C GLY A 133 -0.04 -9.60 -3.76
N ALA A 134 -0.44 -9.05 -2.60
CA ALA A 134 -1.81 -8.66 -2.32
C ALA A 134 -2.22 -7.41 -3.12
N SER A 135 -3.45 -7.39 -3.58
CA SER A 135 -4.03 -6.28 -4.34
C SER A 135 -4.75 -5.25 -3.45
N SER A 136 -4.83 -5.48 -2.15
CA SER A 136 -5.35 -4.56 -1.14
C SER A 136 -4.42 -4.51 0.07
N PRO A 137 -4.53 -3.47 0.94
CA PRO A 137 -3.80 -3.44 2.19
C PRO A 137 -4.04 -4.72 3.02
N VAL A 138 -2.95 -5.30 3.51
CA VAL A 138 -2.97 -6.45 4.42
C VAL A 138 -2.59 -5.96 5.82
N LEU A 139 -3.39 -6.32 6.82
CA LEU A 139 -3.09 -6.06 8.22
C LEU A 139 -3.13 -7.39 8.97
N ALA A 140 -2.01 -7.80 9.60
CA ALA A 140 -1.90 -9.06 10.30
C ALA A 140 -0.95 -8.99 11.51
N ARG A 141 -0.94 -10.02 12.33
CA ARG A 141 0.00 -10.14 13.46
C ARG A 141 1.43 -10.28 12.96
N PHE A 142 2.34 -9.60 13.63
CA PHE A 142 3.77 -9.60 13.32
C PHE A 142 4.59 -9.21 14.55
N ALA A 143 5.74 -9.85 14.74
CA ALA A 143 6.72 -9.45 15.77
C ALA A 143 7.62 -8.34 15.20
N PRO A 144 7.45 -7.07 15.59
CA PRO A 144 8.11 -5.94 14.96
C PRO A 144 9.56 -5.73 15.44
N ASP A 145 9.92 -6.25 16.61
CA ASP A 145 11.20 -5.95 17.26
C ASP A 145 12.43 -6.25 16.40
N PRO A 146 12.53 -7.41 15.69
CA PRO A 146 13.70 -7.70 14.88
C PRO A 146 13.91 -6.70 13.74
N VAL A 147 12.86 -6.31 13.02
CA VAL A 147 12.97 -5.34 11.92
C VAL A 147 13.19 -3.91 12.44
N GLN A 148 12.61 -3.56 13.60
CA GLN A 148 12.87 -2.29 14.27
C GLN A 148 14.34 -2.16 14.66
N HIS A 149 14.92 -3.16 15.35
CA HIS A 149 16.31 -3.13 15.77
C HIS A 149 17.28 -3.13 14.58
N ALA A 150 16.99 -3.92 13.54
CA ALA A 150 17.79 -3.91 12.31
C ALA A 150 17.76 -2.52 11.63
N THR A 151 16.61 -1.84 11.61
CA THR A 151 16.48 -0.50 11.04
C THR A 151 17.24 0.55 11.85
N LEU A 152 17.17 0.49 13.19
CA LEU A 152 17.96 1.38 14.04
C LEU A 152 19.46 1.10 13.93
N GLY A 153 19.86 -0.19 13.84
CA GLY A 153 21.25 -0.59 13.59
C GLY A 153 21.78 0.03 12.30
N LEU A 154 21.02 -0.09 11.20
CA LEU A 154 21.36 0.55 9.93
C LEU A 154 21.49 2.07 10.06
N TYR A 155 20.54 2.71 10.76
CA TYR A 155 20.59 4.18 10.95
C TYR A 155 21.85 4.63 11.68
N HIS A 156 22.20 3.96 12.77
CA HIS A 156 23.40 4.29 13.54
C HIS A 156 24.68 4.01 12.77
N GLU A 157 24.74 2.89 12.03
CA GLU A 157 25.89 2.57 11.16
C GLU A 157 26.06 3.62 10.05
N ALA A 158 24.96 3.94 9.32
CA ALA A 158 25.00 4.90 8.22
C ALA A 158 25.29 6.35 8.66
N LYS A 159 24.98 6.69 9.93
CA LYS A 159 25.31 7.99 10.52
C LYS A 159 26.71 8.03 11.13
N GLY A 160 27.27 6.87 11.47
CA GLY A 160 28.56 6.71 12.15
C GLY A 160 29.67 6.35 11.17
N ALA A 161 30.20 5.14 11.28
CA ALA A 161 31.34 4.67 10.47
C ALA A 161 30.99 4.44 9.00
N ALA A 162 29.72 4.20 8.70
CA ALA A 162 29.17 3.96 7.37
C ALA A 162 29.91 2.86 6.57
N VAL A 163 30.32 1.77 7.27
CA VAL A 163 31.03 0.66 6.66
C VAL A 163 30.14 -0.07 5.66
N PRO A 164 30.47 -0.12 4.36
CA PRO A 164 29.56 -0.66 3.33
C PRO A 164 29.12 -2.11 3.60
N ALA A 165 30.02 -2.97 4.06
CA ALA A 165 29.71 -4.37 4.36
C ALA A 165 28.73 -4.53 5.52
N GLU A 166 28.83 -3.69 6.55
CA GLU A 166 27.89 -3.69 7.69
C GLU A 166 26.54 -3.13 7.28
N MET A 167 26.53 -2.03 6.54
CA MET A 167 25.28 -1.48 5.98
C MET A 167 24.56 -2.50 5.08
N GLN A 168 25.30 -3.30 4.27
CA GLN A 168 24.72 -4.37 3.47
C GLN A 168 24.03 -5.42 4.35
N ARG A 169 24.70 -5.89 5.41
CA ARG A 169 24.12 -6.89 6.32
C ARG A 169 22.82 -6.42 6.96
N TRP A 170 22.75 -5.16 7.38
CA TRP A 170 21.53 -4.57 7.92
C TRP A 170 20.42 -4.49 6.87
N ALA A 171 20.74 -4.09 5.64
CA ALA A 171 19.79 -4.02 4.53
C ALA A 171 19.23 -5.41 4.20
N ASP A 172 20.07 -6.45 4.17
CA ASP A 172 19.70 -7.85 3.94
C ASP A 172 18.73 -8.35 5.03
N LEU A 173 19.04 -8.07 6.30
CA LEU A 173 18.18 -8.44 7.43
C LEU A 173 16.81 -7.76 7.37
N ILE A 174 16.77 -6.45 7.12
CA ILE A 174 15.53 -5.68 6.99
C ILE A 174 14.67 -6.30 5.89
N HIS A 175 15.25 -6.52 4.72
CA HIS A 175 14.55 -7.13 3.59
C HIS A 175 14.03 -8.53 3.92
N ALA A 176 14.84 -9.37 4.55
CA ALA A 176 14.45 -10.73 4.95
C ALA A 176 13.25 -10.73 5.93
N TYR A 177 13.20 -9.80 6.89
CA TYR A 177 12.07 -9.68 7.81
C TYR A 177 10.80 -9.24 7.10
N VAL A 178 10.88 -8.30 6.16
CA VAL A 178 9.72 -7.89 5.35
C VAL A 178 9.23 -9.06 4.49
N LEU A 179 10.12 -9.79 3.82
CA LEU A 179 9.75 -10.95 3.03
C LEU A 179 9.09 -12.06 3.87
N ARG A 180 9.53 -12.26 5.11
CA ARG A 180 8.89 -13.21 6.03
C ARG A 180 7.42 -12.87 6.28
N PHE A 181 7.10 -11.59 6.42
CA PHE A 181 5.72 -11.12 6.52
C PHE A 181 4.99 -11.21 5.18
N ALA A 182 5.65 -10.88 4.09
CA ALA A 182 5.02 -10.81 2.76
C ALA A 182 4.75 -12.19 2.14
N ARG A 183 5.59 -13.20 2.41
CA ARG A 183 5.49 -14.55 1.80
C ARG A 183 4.10 -15.20 1.86
N PRO A 184 3.38 -15.20 3.00
CA PRO A 184 2.03 -15.76 3.05
C PRO A 184 1.03 -15.06 2.12
N TRP A 185 1.34 -13.83 1.69
CA TRP A 185 0.50 -12.99 0.85
C TRP A 185 1.03 -12.87 -0.58
N GLN A 186 2.06 -13.64 -0.93
CA GLN A 186 2.52 -13.76 -2.31
C GLN A 186 1.57 -14.69 -3.04
N VAL A 187 0.90 -14.13 -4.05
CA VAL A 187 -0.04 -14.88 -4.88
C VAL A 187 0.72 -15.94 -5.68
N GLU A 188 0.18 -17.14 -5.77
CA GLU A 188 0.70 -18.20 -6.65
C GLU A 188 0.82 -17.67 -8.09
N ASP A 189 1.88 -18.09 -8.83
CA ASP A 189 2.19 -17.53 -10.16
C ASP A 189 1.03 -17.63 -11.15
N ARG A 190 0.24 -18.72 -11.09
CA ARG A 190 -0.96 -18.88 -11.91
C ARG A 190 -2.04 -17.85 -11.61
N LEU A 191 -2.23 -17.49 -10.34
CA LEU A 191 -3.16 -16.42 -9.98
C LEU A 191 -2.65 -15.04 -10.40
N TRP A 192 -1.36 -14.78 -10.31
CA TRP A 192 -0.78 -13.55 -10.79
C TRP A 192 -1.11 -13.31 -12.27
N LEU A 193 -0.87 -14.29 -13.14
CA LEU A 193 -1.18 -14.20 -14.57
C LEU A 193 -2.68 -13.93 -14.84
N VAL A 194 -3.57 -14.58 -14.09
CA VAL A 194 -5.01 -14.32 -14.19
C VAL A 194 -5.34 -12.85 -13.87
N TRP A 195 -4.79 -12.34 -12.77
CA TRP A 195 -5.11 -10.98 -12.33
C TRP A 195 -4.45 -9.90 -13.20
N GLU A 196 -3.31 -10.19 -13.82
CA GLU A 196 -2.74 -9.34 -14.86
C GLU A 196 -3.67 -9.26 -16.09
N SER A 197 -4.16 -10.41 -16.55
CA SER A 197 -5.12 -10.46 -17.66
C SER A 197 -6.40 -9.67 -17.35
N VAL A 198 -6.95 -9.83 -16.14
CA VAL A 198 -8.12 -9.06 -15.70
C VAL A 198 -7.80 -7.56 -15.66
N ALA A 199 -6.64 -7.17 -15.15
CA ALA A 199 -6.26 -5.77 -15.04
C ALA A 199 -6.06 -5.08 -16.41
N ALA A 200 -5.65 -5.85 -17.42
CA ALA A 200 -5.49 -5.37 -18.78
C ALA A 200 -6.85 -5.18 -19.51
N HIS A 201 -7.90 -5.91 -19.12
CA HIS A 201 -9.19 -5.97 -19.79
C HIS A 201 -10.36 -5.81 -18.81
N LEU A 202 -10.36 -4.72 -18.04
CA LEU A 202 -11.35 -4.47 -16.98
C LEU A 202 -12.76 -4.20 -17.50
N ASP A 203 -12.88 -3.73 -18.71
CA ASP A 203 -14.13 -3.44 -19.42
C ASP A 203 -14.86 -4.70 -19.89
N GLU A 204 -14.15 -5.82 -20.02
CA GLU A 204 -14.73 -7.09 -20.46
C GLU A 204 -15.58 -7.76 -19.38
N GLU A 205 -16.45 -8.67 -19.81
CA GLU A 205 -17.23 -9.51 -18.91
C GLU A 205 -16.35 -10.63 -18.32
N TRP A 206 -16.24 -10.65 -17.00
CA TRP A 206 -15.51 -11.66 -16.24
C TRP A 206 -16.49 -12.55 -15.49
N THR A 207 -16.40 -13.85 -15.75
CA THR A 207 -17.12 -14.88 -15.00
C THR A 207 -16.15 -15.76 -14.22
N LEU A 208 -16.68 -16.47 -13.24
CA LEU A 208 -15.86 -17.38 -12.45
C LEU A 208 -15.25 -18.51 -13.32
N GLU A 209 -16.02 -18.99 -14.29
CA GLU A 209 -15.63 -20.04 -15.24
C GLU A 209 -14.48 -19.56 -16.12
N ARG A 210 -14.55 -18.33 -16.63
CA ARG A 210 -13.51 -17.73 -17.44
C ARG A 210 -12.21 -17.57 -16.64
N LEU A 211 -12.30 -17.08 -15.40
CA LEU A 211 -11.15 -16.95 -14.50
C LEU A 211 -10.51 -18.31 -14.19
N ALA A 212 -11.33 -19.33 -13.93
CA ALA A 212 -10.87 -20.68 -13.66
C ALA A 212 -10.19 -21.32 -14.88
N GLY A 213 -10.74 -21.09 -16.07
CA GLY A 213 -10.13 -21.51 -17.34
C GLY A 213 -8.75 -20.91 -17.55
N LEU A 214 -8.60 -19.60 -17.35
CA LEU A 214 -7.28 -18.92 -17.42
C LEU A 214 -6.26 -19.46 -16.41
N ALA A 215 -6.73 -19.85 -15.22
CA ALA A 215 -5.87 -20.42 -14.19
C ALA A 215 -5.59 -21.91 -14.39
N HIS A 216 -6.21 -22.56 -15.40
CA HIS A 216 -6.19 -24.02 -15.60
C HIS A 216 -6.55 -24.81 -14.34
N MET A 217 -7.64 -24.39 -13.66
CA MET A 217 -8.11 -25.05 -12.45
C MET A 217 -9.65 -25.05 -12.37
N SER A 218 -10.23 -25.87 -11.46
CA SER A 218 -11.68 -25.84 -11.21
C SER A 218 -12.11 -24.55 -10.51
N THR A 219 -13.35 -24.14 -10.69
CA THR A 219 -13.94 -22.97 -10.05
C THR A 219 -13.86 -23.04 -8.52
N GLU A 220 -14.02 -24.23 -7.95
CA GLU A 220 -13.94 -24.44 -6.50
C GLU A 220 -12.51 -24.31 -5.99
N HIS A 221 -11.52 -24.83 -6.73
CA HIS A 221 -10.11 -24.65 -6.41
C HIS A 221 -9.73 -23.18 -6.47
N LEU A 222 -10.17 -22.46 -7.53
CA LEU A 222 -9.93 -21.01 -7.66
C LEU A 222 -10.54 -20.23 -6.49
N ARG A 223 -11.79 -20.54 -6.08
CA ARG A 223 -12.44 -19.90 -4.92
C ARG A 223 -11.64 -20.10 -3.63
N ARG A 224 -11.23 -21.34 -3.35
CA ARG A 224 -10.44 -21.68 -2.17
C ARG A 224 -9.07 -20.97 -2.18
N LEU A 225 -8.40 -21.00 -3.33
CA LEU A 225 -7.10 -20.39 -3.52
C LEU A 225 -7.19 -18.86 -3.34
N CYS A 226 -8.16 -18.19 -3.97
CA CYS A 226 -8.36 -16.76 -3.83
C CYS A 226 -8.70 -16.35 -2.38
N ARG A 227 -9.51 -17.14 -1.67
CA ARG A 227 -9.79 -16.86 -0.26
C ARG A 227 -8.54 -16.99 0.60
N ARG A 228 -7.71 -18.00 0.34
CA ARG A 228 -6.45 -18.22 1.06
C ARG A 228 -5.43 -17.13 0.77
N GLU A 229 -5.20 -16.81 -0.51
CA GLU A 229 -4.10 -15.93 -0.95
C GLU A 229 -4.50 -14.44 -0.91
N LEU A 230 -5.77 -14.11 -1.18
CA LEU A 230 -6.24 -12.73 -1.34
C LEU A 230 -7.24 -12.30 -0.25
N GLY A 231 -7.70 -13.24 0.59
CA GLY A 231 -8.72 -12.98 1.61
C GLY A 231 -10.12 -12.73 1.03
N ARG A 232 -10.34 -12.90 -0.28
CA ARG A 232 -11.59 -12.59 -0.97
C ARG A 232 -11.92 -13.58 -2.08
N SER A 233 -13.17 -13.57 -2.55
CA SER A 233 -13.58 -14.41 -3.68
C SER A 233 -13.04 -13.87 -5.01
N PRO A 234 -12.94 -14.71 -6.07
CA PRO A 234 -12.48 -14.29 -7.40
C PRO A 234 -13.25 -13.09 -7.94
N MET A 235 -14.58 -13.10 -7.88
CA MET A 235 -15.41 -12.00 -8.38
C MET A 235 -15.24 -10.71 -7.55
N HIS A 236 -15.02 -10.81 -6.24
CA HIS A 236 -14.64 -9.65 -5.42
C HIS A 236 -13.28 -9.08 -5.81
N GLN A 237 -12.33 -9.92 -6.27
CA GLN A 237 -11.05 -9.46 -6.77
C GLN A 237 -11.21 -8.68 -8.09
N VAL A 238 -12.08 -9.12 -9.01
CA VAL A 238 -12.42 -8.38 -10.23
C VAL A 238 -12.98 -6.99 -9.88
N ILE A 239 -13.98 -6.95 -8.96
CA ILE A 239 -14.56 -5.68 -8.50
C ILE A 239 -13.48 -4.78 -7.90
N PHE A 240 -12.60 -5.33 -7.08
CA PHE A 240 -11.50 -4.57 -6.48
C PHE A 240 -10.58 -3.94 -7.55
N LEU A 241 -10.16 -4.72 -8.55
CA LEU A 241 -9.31 -4.21 -9.64
C LEU A 241 -9.99 -3.10 -10.44
N ARG A 242 -11.31 -3.24 -10.72
CA ARG A 242 -12.14 -2.22 -11.35
C ARG A 242 -12.18 -0.94 -10.52
N MET A 243 -12.43 -1.04 -9.21
CA MET A 243 -12.51 0.12 -8.32
C MET A 243 -11.15 0.82 -8.16
N ARG A 244 -10.06 0.05 -8.13
CA ARG A 244 -8.69 0.58 -8.14
C ARG A 244 -8.43 1.41 -9.39
N ARG A 245 -8.74 0.86 -10.56
CA ARG A 245 -8.57 1.57 -11.84
C ARG A 245 -9.46 2.80 -11.94
N ALA A 246 -10.70 2.71 -11.47
CA ALA A 246 -11.59 3.86 -11.41
C ALA A 246 -11.04 4.99 -10.52
N ALA A 247 -10.50 4.67 -9.35
CA ALA A 247 -9.86 5.64 -8.46
C ALA A 247 -8.65 6.31 -9.12
N GLU A 248 -7.86 5.55 -9.88
CA GLU A 248 -6.74 6.07 -10.68
C GLU A 248 -7.26 7.04 -11.76
N LEU A 249 -8.23 6.64 -12.56
CA LEU A 249 -8.81 7.49 -13.62
C LEU A 249 -9.41 8.78 -13.04
N LEU A 250 -10.18 8.69 -11.96
CA LEU A 250 -10.75 9.86 -11.27
C LEU A 250 -9.68 10.86 -10.80
N SER A 251 -8.49 10.39 -10.48
CA SER A 251 -7.40 11.26 -9.99
C SER A 251 -6.45 11.72 -11.10
N THR A 252 -6.51 11.12 -12.31
CA THR A 252 -5.58 11.43 -13.41
C THR A 252 -6.21 12.07 -14.62
N THR A 253 -7.53 11.95 -14.76
CA THR A 253 -8.28 12.46 -15.91
C THR A 253 -9.42 13.37 -15.46
N ASN A 254 -9.93 14.18 -16.38
CA ASN A 254 -11.15 14.99 -16.19
C ASN A 254 -12.39 14.27 -16.74
N ASP A 255 -12.29 12.96 -17.00
CA ASP A 255 -13.37 12.20 -17.59
C ASP A 255 -14.63 12.21 -16.74
N LYS A 256 -15.79 12.16 -17.39
CA LYS A 256 -17.07 12.04 -16.72
C LYS A 256 -17.15 10.69 -15.98
N VAL A 257 -17.92 10.68 -14.89
CA VAL A 257 -18.12 9.47 -14.08
C VAL A 257 -18.66 8.30 -14.91
N GLU A 258 -19.53 8.59 -15.86
CA GLU A 258 -20.11 7.62 -16.79
C GLU A 258 -19.05 7.00 -17.71
N THR A 259 -18.15 7.81 -18.23
CA THR A 259 -17.01 7.35 -19.07
C THR A 259 -16.09 6.44 -18.27
N ILE A 260 -15.76 6.83 -17.05
CA ILE A 260 -14.92 6.02 -16.16
C ILE A 260 -15.63 4.71 -15.79
N ALA A 261 -16.94 4.76 -15.50
CA ALA A 261 -17.73 3.55 -15.22
C ALA A 261 -17.67 2.56 -16.38
N SER A 262 -17.87 3.03 -17.60
CA SER A 262 -17.76 2.21 -18.82
C SER A 262 -16.36 1.63 -18.99
N ALA A 263 -15.31 2.45 -18.84
CA ALA A 263 -13.91 2.03 -19.00
C ALA A 263 -13.47 0.96 -17.97
N VAL A 264 -14.19 0.81 -16.87
CA VAL A 264 -13.94 -0.24 -15.88
C VAL A 264 -15.03 -1.33 -15.86
N GLY A 265 -15.80 -1.45 -16.95
CA GLY A 265 -16.74 -2.54 -17.18
C GLY A 265 -18.08 -2.43 -16.43
N TYR A 266 -18.55 -1.22 -16.15
CA TYR A 266 -19.87 -0.96 -15.61
C TYR A 266 -20.74 -0.27 -16.65
N GLN A 267 -21.78 -0.98 -17.11
CA GLN A 267 -22.77 -0.40 -18.03
C GLN A 267 -23.70 0.59 -17.33
N ASN A 268 -23.91 0.43 -16.03
CA ASN A 268 -24.77 1.30 -15.23
C ASN A 268 -23.96 2.16 -14.26
N PRO A 269 -23.90 3.50 -14.47
CA PRO A 269 -23.13 4.43 -13.61
C PRO A 269 -23.61 4.50 -12.16
N PHE A 270 -24.89 4.20 -11.89
CA PHE A 270 -25.42 4.20 -10.52
C PHE A 270 -24.91 2.98 -9.74
N VAL A 271 -24.86 1.80 -10.40
CA VAL A 271 -24.27 0.58 -9.80
C VAL A 271 -22.79 0.80 -9.54
N PHE A 272 -22.08 1.40 -10.50
CA PHE A 272 -20.70 1.81 -10.34
C PHE A 272 -20.51 2.72 -9.13
N SER A 273 -21.25 3.83 -9.05
CA SER A 273 -21.12 4.83 -7.98
C SER A 273 -21.36 4.24 -6.59
N ASN A 274 -22.34 3.37 -6.46
CA ASN A 274 -22.63 2.68 -5.19
C ASN A 274 -21.52 1.69 -4.82
N THR A 275 -21.02 0.93 -5.80
CA THR A 275 -19.92 -0.01 -5.59
C THR A 275 -18.64 0.76 -5.23
N PHE A 276 -18.33 1.82 -5.94
CA PHE A 276 -17.16 2.67 -5.69
C PHE A 276 -17.19 3.26 -4.28
N LYS A 277 -18.36 3.80 -3.85
CA LYS A 277 -18.55 4.31 -2.49
C LYS A 277 -18.34 3.23 -1.44
N LYS A 278 -18.84 2.01 -1.68
CA LYS A 278 -18.66 0.88 -0.77
C LYS A 278 -17.18 0.50 -0.59
N TRP A 279 -16.37 0.63 -1.65
CA TRP A 279 -14.97 0.22 -1.65
C TRP A 279 -14.00 1.31 -1.19
N THR A 280 -14.28 2.57 -1.52
CA THR A 280 -13.39 3.69 -1.24
C THR A 280 -13.84 4.54 -0.04
N GLY A 281 -15.12 4.46 0.33
CA GLY A 281 -15.74 5.33 1.33
C GLY A 281 -16.27 6.65 0.77
N TRP A 282 -16.04 6.97 -0.52
CA TRP A 282 -16.48 8.21 -1.20
C TRP A 282 -17.29 7.93 -2.46
N ARG A 283 -18.18 8.84 -2.81
CA ARG A 283 -18.77 8.83 -4.14
C ARG A 283 -17.73 9.23 -5.18
N PRO A 284 -17.82 8.75 -6.44
CA PRO A 284 -16.87 9.15 -7.50
C PRO A 284 -16.76 10.66 -7.68
N SER A 285 -17.89 11.41 -7.58
CA SER A 285 -17.92 12.86 -7.68
C SER A 285 -17.24 13.59 -6.50
N GLU A 286 -17.16 12.94 -5.35
CA GLU A 286 -16.59 13.47 -4.10
C GLU A 286 -15.19 12.89 -3.83
N PHE A 287 -14.65 12.08 -4.76
CA PHE A 287 -13.40 11.36 -4.53
C PHE A 287 -12.23 12.34 -4.43
N PRO A 288 -11.46 12.29 -3.32
CA PRO A 288 -10.32 13.16 -3.11
C PRO A 288 -9.25 12.91 -4.18
N GLY A 289 -8.85 13.91 -4.87
CA GLY A 289 -7.88 13.82 -5.97
C GLY A 289 -8.52 13.81 -7.35
N ARG A 290 -9.85 13.95 -7.46
CA ARG A 290 -10.47 14.21 -8.75
C ARG A 290 -9.87 15.48 -9.33
N ALA A 291 -9.36 15.39 -10.56
CA ALA A 291 -8.89 16.55 -11.28
C ALA A 291 -10.06 17.55 -11.36
N LYS A 292 -9.90 18.73 -10.78
CA LYS A 292 -10.92 19.79 -10.88
C LYS A 292 -10.78 20.40 -12.27
N GLU A 293 -11.90 20.52 -12.99
CA GLU A 293 -11.98 21.45 -14.12
C GLU A 293 -11.51 22.83 -13.64
N LYS A 294 -10.48 23.37 -14.33
CA LYS A 294 -10.09 24.77 -14.18
C LYS A 294 -11.06 25.66 -14.92
#